data_65a72581a7d4ec2e3b51c8a024428581
#
_entry.id   65a72581a7d4ec2e3b51c8a024428581
#
_cell.length_a   1.000
_cell.length_b   1.000
_cell.length_c   1.000
_cell.angle_alpha   90.00
_cell.angle_beta   90.00
_cell.angle_gamma   90.00
#
_symmetry.space_group_name_H-M   'P 1'
#
loop_
_entity.id
_entity.type
_entity.pdbx_description
1 polymer ?
#
loop_
_entity_poly.entity_id
_entity_poly.type
_entity_poly.pdbx_seq_one_letter_code
_entity_poly.pdbx_strand_id
1 'polypeptide(L)'
;MITIISGGLQTTKFLEGLLRIIPQEKLGIIVNTMNNLEVLGLDIYPDLEYLLFLLAGKLDIRYWETLQNDTYSIMNTLSYLMNKEDIWFRFGDTLISQIIFREHLMTKGAFFSEAITIIAEKFGIKAKVLPMTDAKVVFQVITDQGNLPFMEYRNKELQGIIKEVKKIEYVGIDKAEVHPKIKDTLSNSDAIIIGPSNPPLNIEPMLAFEEIKNTIEKSGGNVIAISPVLGDEPIDRPMRRLMEEALEIGPSILDIVEHYPGLIDTLIIDESDDVHKEKLEEMGMEVIVTTVKLNSQENRIKLAEIVSRLLDT
;
A
#
# COMPACT_ATOMS: atom_id res chain seq x y z
N MET A 1 -11.87 12.76 11.74
CA MET A 1 -11.03 12.44 10.52
C MET A 1 -10.93 10.95 10.40
N ILE A 2 -11.00 10.41 9.18
CA ILE A 2 -10.85 8.98 8.91
C ILE A 2 -9.41 8.73 8.50
N THR A 3 -8.72 7.80 9.16
CA THR A 3 -7.32 7.46 8.79
C THR A 3 -7.27 6.13 8.05
N ILE A 4 -6.58 6.12 6.91
CA ILE A 4 -6.37 4.95 6.08
C ILE A 4 -4.93 4.47 6.26
N ILE A 5 -4.74 3.21 6.62
CA ILE A 5 -3.46 2.52 6.56
C ILE A 5 -3.33 1.96 5.15
N SER A 6 -2.42 2.54 4.37
CA SER A 6 -2.34 2.35 2.94
C SER A 6 -1.02 1.74 2.48
N GLY A 7 -1.11 0.72 1.65
CA GLY A 7 -0.02 0.16 0.86
C GLY A 7 -0.59 -0.63 -0.31
N GLY A 8 0.16 -0.71 -1.38
CA GLY A 8 -0.19 -1.48 -2.55
C GLY A 8 -1.37 -0.95 -3.38
N LEU A 9 -1.47 -1.51 -4.57
CA LEU A 9 -2.45 -1.11 -5.58
C LEU A 9 -3.91 -1.33 -5.15
N GLN A 10 -4.19 -2.35 -4.34
CA GLN A 10 -5.57 -2.67 -3.96
C GLN A 10 -6.16 -1.58 -3.04
N THR A 11 -5.36 -1.05 -2.10
CA THR A 11 -5.81 0.11 -1.31
C THR A 11 -6.04 1.33 -2.20
N THR A 12 -5.19 1.58 -3.20
CA THR A 12 -5.39 2.67 -4.18
C THR A 12 -6.71 2.49 -4.95
N LYS A 13 -7.08 1.26 -5.33
CA LYS A 13 -8.37 0.95 -5.98
C LYS A 13 -9.54 1.18 -5.03
N PHE A 14 -9.43 0.76 -3.78
CA PHE A 14 -10.47 1.02 -2.78
C PHE A 14 -10.66 2.53 -2.57
N LEU A 15 -9.57 3.28 -2.45
CA LEU A 15 -9.61 4.74 -2.30
C LEU A 15 -10.28 5.44 -3.48
N GLU A 16 -10.17 4.92 -4.71
CA GLU A 16 -10.91 5.48 -5.87
C GLU A 16 -12.42 5.43 -5.64
N GLY A 17 -12.95 4.34 -5.09
CA GLY A 17 -14.36 4.25 -4.70
C GLY A 17 -14.70 5.17 -3.53
N LEU A 18 -13.87 5.19 -2.50
CA LEU A 18 -14.08 5.98 -1.28
C LEU A 18 -14.13 7.49 -1.56
N LEU A 19 -13.26 7.98 -2.43
CA LEU A 19 -13.19 9.39 -2.84
C LEU A 19 -14.45 9.90 -3.57
N ARG A 20 -15.33 9.02 -4.01
CA ARG A 20 -16.63 9.37 -4.60
C ARG A 20 -17.69 9.64 -3.55
N ILE A 21 -17.46 9.21 -2.31
CA ILE A 21 -18.40 9.28 -1.19
C ILE A 21 -17.89 10.22 -0.12
N ILE A 22 -16.60 10.13 0.20
CA ILE A 22 -15.96 10.89 1.28
C ILE A 22 -15.03 11.95 0.69
N PRO A 23 -15.19 13.23 1.05
CA PRO A 23 -14.29 14.30 0.62
C PRO A 23 -12.87 14.08 1.13
N GLN A 24 -11.87 14.44 0.30
CA GLN A 24 -10.46 14.30 0.62
C GLN A 24 -10.05 14.98 1.94
N GLU A 25 -10.69 16.10 2.27
CA GLU A 25 -10.42 16.89 3.49
C GLU A 25 -10.69 16.11 4.78
N LYS A 26 -11.49 15.05 4.71
CA LYS A 26 -11.80 14.18 5.84
C LYS A 26 -10.80 13.02 6.00
N LEU A 27 -9.86 12.85 5.05
CA LEU A 27 -8.97 11.70 4.99
C LEU A 27 -7.56 12.05 5.48
N GLY A 28 -7.04 11.23 6.40
CA GLY A 28 -5.63 11.05 6.67
C GLY A 28 -5.17 9.71 6.07
N ILE A 29 -4.08 9.70 5.32
CA ILE A 29 -3.60 8.48 4.66
C ILE A 29 -2.15 8.26 5.07
N ILE A 30 -1.90 7.20 5.83
CA ILE A 30 -0.56 6.76 6.22
C ILE A 30 -0.12 5.72 5.17
N VAL A 31 1.01 5.98 4.52
CA VAL A 31 1.45 5.21 3.36
C VAL A 31 2.70 4.41 3.68
N ASN A 32 2.67 3.14 3.34
CA ASN A 32 3.84 2.28 3.35
C ASN A 32 4.91 2.80 2.38
N THR A 33 6.14 2.93 2.85
CA THR A 33 7.29 3.36 2.04
C THR A 33 8.34 2.25 1.87
N MET A 34 8.07 1.06 2.38
CA MET A 34 9.02 -0.06 2.32
C MET A 34 9.00 -0.78 0.97
N ASN A 35 7.86 -0.73 0.25
CA ASN A 35 7.77 -1.21 -1.13
C ASN A 35 8.36 -0.17 -2.09
N ASN A 36 9.66 0.02 -2.02
CA ASN A 36 10.41 0.93 -2.88
C ASN A 36 11.48 0.19 -3.68
N LEU A 37 11.99 0.86 -4.69
CA LEU A 37 13.08 0.36 -5.52
C LEU A 37 13.93 1.53 -6.01
N GLU A 38 15.19 1.25 -6.33
CA GLU A 38 16.07 2.21 -6.98
C GLU A 38 16.21 1.88 -8.47
N VAL A 39 15.94 2.84 -9.32
CA VAL A 39 16.12 2.71 -10.77
C VAL A 39 16.92 3.91 -11.26
N LEU A 40 18.07 3.65 -11.88
CA LEU A 40 18.96 4.68 -12.44
C LEU A 40 19.36 5.77 -11.43
N GLY A 41 19.53 5.38 -10.17
CA GLY A 41 19.89 6.30 -9.09
C GLY A 41 18.71 7.16 -8.57
N LEU A 42 17.48 6.85 -8.98
CA LEU A 42 16.27 7.47 -8.46
C LEU A 42 15.55 6.49 -7.55
N ASP A 43 15.23 6.92 -6.35
CA ASP A 43 14.36 6.17 -5.45
C ASP A 43 12.90 6.32 -5.88
N ILE A 44 12.17 5.22 -5.98
CA ILE A 44 10.80 5.16 -6.44
C ILE A 44 9.97 4.49 -5.37
N TYR A 45 8.83 5.09 -5.00
CA TYR A 45 7.90 4.62 -3.99
C TYR A 45 6.51 4.41 -4.63
N PRO A 46 6.28 3.30 -5.35
CA PRO A 46 5.07 3.13 -6.17
C PRO A 46 3.77 3.32 -5.39
N ASP A 47 3.69 2.79 -4.17
CA ASP A 47 2.50 2.89 -3.33
C ASP A 47 2.13 4.35 -3.03
N LEU A 48 3.13 5.19 -2.77
CA LEU A 48 2.94 6.61 -2.49
C LEU A 48 2.67 7.41 -3.76
N GLU A 49 3.43 7.17 -4.81
CA GLU A 49 3.40 7.98 -6.02
C GLU A 49 2.09 7.78 -6.80
N TYR A 50 1.63 6.53 -6.97
CA TYR A 50 0.34 6.27 -7.59
C TYR A 50 -0.84 6.75 -6.74
N LEU A 51 -0.72 6.71 -5.41
CA LEU A 51 -1.71 7.31 -4.52
C LEU A 51 -1.79 8.83 -4.72
N LEU A 52 -0.67 9.55 -4.78
CA LEU A 52 -0.66 10.99 -5.04
C LEU A 52 -1.33 11.32 -6.38
N PHE A 53 -1.07 10.54 -7.43
CA PHE A 53 -1.70 10.73 -8.73
C PHE A 53 -3.19 10.37 -8.73
N LEU A 54 -3.62 9.39 -7.94
CA LEU A 54 -5.05 9.12 -7.73
C LEU A 54 -5.74 10.34 -7.10
N LEU A 55 -5.19 10.85 -6.00
CA LEU A 55 -5.73 12.00 -5.27
C LEU A 55 -5.73 13.28 -6.11
N ALA A 56 -4.76 13.42 -7.00
CA ALA A 56 -4.68 14.51 -7.98
C ALA A 56 -5.61 14.34 -9.20
N GLY A 57 -6.35 13.23 -9.30
CA GLY A 57 -7.19 12.92 -10.46
C GLY A 57 -6.43 12.67 -11.77
N LYS A 58 -5.15 12.31 -11.68
CA LYS A 58 -4.24 12.11 -12.83
C LYS A 58 -3.98 10.62 -13.16
N LEU A 59 -4.30 9.72 -12.24
CA LEU A 59 -4.10 8.27 -12.43
C LEU A 59 -5.04 7.75 -13.53
N ASP A 60 -4.52 6.91 -14.43
CA ASP A 60 -5.37 6.19 -15.40
C ASP A 60 -5.94 4.94 -14.73
N ILE A 61 -7.18 5.04 -14.25
CA ILE A 61 -7.87 3.95 -13.54
C ILE A 61 -8.22 2.73 -14.40
N ARG A 62 -7.89 2.75 -15.71
CA ARG A 62 -8.01 1.57 -16.60
C ARG A 62 -6.81 0.65 -16.44
N TYR A 63 -5.62 1.22 -16.19
CA TYR A 63 -4.34 0.49 -16.12
C TYR A 63 -3.69 0.54 -14.73
N TRP A 64 -4.03 1.54 -13.88
CA TRP A 64 -3.61 1.71 -12.48
C TRP A 64 -2.14 2.02 -12.22
N GLU A 65 -1.25 1.68 -13.13
CA GLU A 65 0.19 1.93 -13.05
C GLU A 65 0.66 2.92 -14.14
N THR A 66 -0.28 3.68 -14.69
CA THR A 66 -0.02 4.71 -15.71
C THR A 66 -0.81 5.99 -15.41
N LEU A 67 -0.38 7.09 -15.99
CA LEU A 67 -1.09 8.36 -15.85
C LEU A 67 -1.85 8.71 -17.12
N GLN A 68 -2.93 9.48 -16.96
CA GLN A 68 -3.73 9.94 -18.09
C GLN A 68 -2.87 10.85 -18.98
N ASN A 69 -2.86 10.57 -20.29
CA ASN A 69 -2.14 11.34 -21.31
C ASN A 69 -0.62 11.48 -21.06
N ASP A 70 -0.01 10.53 -20.35
CA ASP A 70 1.42 10.53 -20.10
C ASP A 70 2.21 10.16 -21.37
N THR A 71 3.46 10.56 -21.41
CA THR A 71 4.41 10.23 -22.46
C THR A 71 5.56 9.38 -21.90
N TYR A 72 6.37 8.80 -22.79
CA TYR A 72 7.47 7.92 -22.41
C TYR A 72 8.77 8.29 -23.12
N SER A 73 8.95 9.57 -23.43
CA SER A 73 10.09 10.08 -24.21
C SER A 73 11.43 9.80 -23.53
N ILE A 74 11.49 9.98 -22.20
CA ILE A 74 12.69 9.70 -21.41
C ILE A 74 13.02 8.21 -21.50
N MET A 75 12.06 7.32 -21.20
CA MET A 75 12.30 5.88 -21.22
C MET A 75 12.62 5.37 -22.63
N ASN A 76 11.99 5.92 -23.67
CA ASN A 76 12.32 5.59 -25.05
C ASN A 76 13.76 5.99 -25.38
N THR A 77 14.22 7.16 -24.95
CA THR A 77 15.61 7.62 -25.15
C THR A 77 16.58 6.71 -24.39
N LEU A 78 16.30 6.39 -23.12
CA LEU A 78 17.13 5.51 -22.30
C LEU A 78 17.26 4.10 -22.96
N SER A 79 16.22 3.60 -23.61
CA SER A 79 16.25 2.31 -24.30
C SER A 79 17.24 2.23 -25.49
N TYR A 80 17.68 3.37 -26.00
CA TYR A 80 18.78 3.44 -27.00
C TYR A 80 20.16 3.52 -26.35
N LEU A 81 20.23 4.04 -25.11
CA LEU A 81 21.49 4.30 -24.43
C LEU A 81 21.93 3.13 -23.54
N MET A 82 21.01 2.27 -23.15
CA MET A 82 21.21 1.20 -22.18
C MET A 82 20.86 -0.17 -22.78
N ASN A 83 21.36 -1.24 -22.14
CA ASN A 83 20.96 -2.60 -22.52
C ASN A 83 19.50 -2.84 -22.09
N LYS A 84 18.77 -3.66 -22.86
CA LYS A 84 17.35 -3.96 -22.57
C LYS A 84 17.14 -4.63 -21.20
N GLU A 85 18.15 -5.34 -20.73
CA GLU A 85 18.14 -6.05 -19.45
C GLU A 85 18.17 -5.09 -18.26
N ASP A 86 18.75 -3.89 -18.44
CA ASP A 86 18.86 -2.86 -17.42
C ASP A 86 17.58 -2.02 -17.28
N ILE A 87 16.67 -2.12 -18.27
CA ILE A 87 15.41 -1.36 -18.32
C ILE A 87 14.21 -2.32 -18.19
N TRP A 88 14.10 -2.93 -17.05
CA TRP A 88 12.98 -3.84 -16.74
C TRP A 88 11.72 -3.13 -16.24
N PHE A 89 11.85 -1.85 -15.86
CA PHE A 89 10.76 -1.00 -15.40
C PHE A 89 10.52 0.16 -16.37
N ARG A 90 9.24 0.53 -16.58
CA ARG A 90 8.90 1.59 -17.53
C ARG A 90 8.00 2.64 -16.88
N PHE A 91 8.54 3.84 -16.66
CA PHE A 91 7.84 4.97 -16.09
C PHE A 91 7.45 6.01 -17.15
N GLY A 92 6.32 6.67 -16.94
CA GLY A 92 5.94 7.84 -17.73
C GLY A 92 6.76 9.08 -17.36
N ASP A 93 6.84 10.02 -18.29
CA ASP A 93 7.62 11.25 -18.14
C ASP A 93 7.12 12.10 -16.97
N THR A 94 5.80 12.09 -16.68
CA THR A 94 5.19 12.82 -15.56
C THR A 94 5.64 12.24 -14.21
N LEU A 95 5.66 10.92 -14.06
CA LEU A 95 6.14 10.26 -12.86
C LEU A 95 7.63 10.56 -12.63
N ILE A 96 8.46 10.44 -13.68
CA ILE A 96 9.90 10.75 -13.61
C ILE A 96 10.10 12.21 -13.19
N SER A 97 9.32 13.14 -13.74
CA SER A 97 9.40 14.56 -13.40
C SER A 97 9.06 14.82 -11.92
N GLN A 98 8.07 14.14 -11.38
CA GLN A 98 7.69 14.24 -9.96
C GLN A 98 8.80 13.69 -9.07
N ILE A 99 9.40 12.55 -9.42
CA ILE A 99 10.52 11.96 -8.69
C ILE A 99 11.72 12.91 -8.67
N ILE A 100 12.12 13.45 -9.83
CA ILE A 100 13.21 14.43 -9.93
C ILE A 100 12.92 15.67 -9.07
N PHE A 101 11.68 16.14 -9.04
CA PHE A 101 11.31 17.27 -8.21
C PHE A 101 11.39 16.94 -6.71
N ARG A 102 10.95 15.76 -6.29
CA ARG A 102 11.13 15.28 -4.91
C ARG A 102 12.61 15.24 -4.52
N GLU A 103 13.46 14.61 -5.34
CA GLU A 103 14.90 14.53 -5.11
C GLU A 103 15.55 15.93 -5.04
N HIS A 104 15.10 16.85 -5.89
CA HIS A 104 15.56 18.25 -5.83
C HIS A 104 15.22 18.90 -4.47
N LEU A 105 14.00 18.72 -3.95
CA LEU A 105 13.61 19.27 -2.65
C LEU A 105 14.46 18.66 -1.53
N MET A 106 14.68 17.36 -1.54
CA MET A 106 15.51 16.65 -0.53
C MET A 106 16.97 17.10 -0.60
N THR A 107 17.53 17.31 -1.79
CA THR A 107 18.87 17.89 -1.99
C THR A 107 19.00 19.32 -1.43
N LYS A 108 17.88 20.05 -1.33
CA LYS A 108 17.81 21.39 -0.71
C LYS A 108 17.59 21.32 0.81
N GLY A 109 17.54 20.13 1.39
CA GLY A 109 17.45 19.89 2.83
C GLY A 109 16.05 19.63 3.36
N ALA A 110 15.05 19.45 2.49
CA ALA A 110 13.73 19.01 2.92
C ALA A 110 13.78 17.54 3.36
N PHE A 111 13.05 17.19 4.41
CA PHE A 111 12.77 15.79 4.73
C PHE A 111 11.87 15.17 3.65
N PHE A 112 11.89 13.84 3.54
CA PHE A 112 11.07 13.13 2.57
C PHE A 112 9.58 13.49 2.71
N SER A 113 9.05 13.48 3.93
CA SER A 113 7.66 13.84 4.23
C SER A 113 7.32 15.30 3.89
N GLU A 114 8.27 16.21 4.04
CA GLU A 114 8.08 17.61 3.65
C GLU A 114 8.00 17.74 2.13
N ALA A 115 8.86 17.04 1.40
CA ALA A 115 8.83 17.00 -0.07
C ALA A 115 7.49 16.45 -0.57
N ILE A 116 6.96 15.38 0.07
CA ILE A 116 5.64 14.80 -0.26
C ILE A 116 4.52 15.82 0.03
N THR A 117 4.58 16.53 1.15
CA THR A 117 3.61 17.57 1.49
C THR A 117 3.59 18.69 0.42
N ILE A 118 4.76 19.17 -0.01
CA ILE A 118 4.90 20.19 -1.06
C ILE A 118 4.31 19.70 -2.40
N ILE A 119 4.58 18.44 -2.76
CA ILE A 119 4.05 17.83 -3.98
C ILE A 119 2.53 17.71 -3.91
N ALA A 120 1.98 17.24 -2.78
CA ALA A 120 0.55 17.12 -2.56
C ALA A 120 -0.15 18.50 -2.71
N GLU A 121 0.40 19.54 -2.10
CA GLU A 121 -0.12 20.91 -2.22
C GLU A 121 -0.11 21.41 -3.68
N LYS A 122 1.00 21.19 -4.40
CA LYS A 122 1.11 21.60 -5.83
C LYS A 122 0.13 20.83 -6.73
N PHE A 123 -0.21 19.61 -6.38
CA PHE A 123 -1.22 18.81 -7.08
C PHE A 123 -2.66 19.12 -6.65
N GLY A 124 -2.85 20.02 -5.68
CA GLY A 124 -4.17 20.42 -5.17
C GLY A 124 -4.84 19.34 -4.31
N ILE A 125 -4.05 18.39 -3.81
CA ILE A 125 -4.53 17.31 -2.92
C ILE A 125 -4.95 17.92 -1.59
N LYS A 126 -6.11 17.48 -1.09
CA LYS A 126 -6.71 17.95 0.16
C LYS A 126 -6.58 16.94 1.30
N ALA A 127 -6.39 15.68 0.97
CA ALA A 127 -6.12 14.64 1.96
C ALA A 127 -4.76 14.86 2.63
N LYS A 128 -4.66 14.50 3.90
CA LYS A 128 -3.38 14.50 4.62
C LYS A 128 -2.64 13.20 4.28
N VAL A 129 -1.60 13.29 3.45
CA VAL A 129 -0.77 12.14 3.05
C VAL A 129 0.50 12.11 3.89
N LEU A 130 0.74 11.02 4.59
CA LEU A 130 1.88 10.83 5.49
C LEU A 130 2.66 9.58 5.10
N PRO A 131 3.91 9.66 4.64
CA PRO A 131 4.77 8.50 4.57
C PRO A 131 5.00 7.94 5.98
N MET A 132 5.12 6.62 6.12
CA MET A 132 5.28 6.01 7.45
C MET A 132 6.55 6.45 8.18
N THR A 133 7.59 6.83 7.46
CA THR A 133 8.90 7.29 7.96
C THR A 133 9.59 8.18 6.93
N ASP A 134 10.51 9.02 7.39
CA ASP A 134 11.45 9.76 6.52
C ASP A 134 12.70 8.94 6.18
N ALA A 135 12.94 7.84 6.87
CA ALA A 135 14.08 6.98 6.63
C ALA A 135 13.89 6.10 5.38
N LYS A 136 14.99 5.80 4.69
CA LYS A 136 14.99 4.79 3.63
C LYS A 136 14.90 3.40 4.25
N VAL A 137 13.77 2.74 4.04
CA VAL A 137 13.48 1.37 4.47
C VAL A 137 13.08 0.55 3.27
N VAL A 138 13.47 -0.73 3.19
CA VAL A 138 13.25 -1.55 1.99
C VAL A 138 12.75 -2.94 2.35
N PHE A 139 11.68 -3.39 1.70
CA PHE A 139 11.26 -4.77 1.73
C PHE A 139 12.12 -5.57 0.76
N GLN A 140 12.95 -6.46 1.30
CA GLN A 140 13.82 -7.32 0.52
C GLN A 140 13.37 -8.78 0.55
N VAL A 141 13.42 -9.43 -0.60
CA VAL A 141 13.24 -10.86 -0.77
C VAL A 141 14.62 -11.50 -1.00
N ILE A 142 15.00 -12.41 -0.14
CA ILE A 142 16.25 -13.16 -0.25
C ILE A 142 16.02 -14.40 -1.09
N THR A 143 16.71 -14.48 -2.23
CA THR A 143 16.52 -15.54 -3.23
C THR A 143 17.83 -16.20 -3.64
N ASP A 144 17.76 -17.19 -4.52
CA ASP A 144 18.93 -17.75 -5.20
C ASP A 144 19.59 -16.74 -6.19
N GLN A 145 18.88 -15.66 -6.55
CA GLN A 145 19.39 -14.56 -7.39
C GLN A 145 19.93 -13.36 -6.60
N GLY A 146 20.03 -13.49 -5.27
CA GLY A 146 20.45 -12.43 -4.34
C GLY A 146 19.32 -11.78 -3.59
N ASN A 147 19.63 -10.63 -2.96
CA ASN A 147 18.69 -9.83 -2.19
C ASN A 147 18.00 -8.83 -3.14
N LEU A 148 16.72 -8.98 -3.36
CA LEU A 148 15.96 -8.21 -4.33
C LEU A 148 14.89 -7.36 -3.65
N PRO A 149 14.73 -6.07 -3.99
CA PRO A 149 13.51 -5.33 -3.66
C PRO A 149 12.29 -6.05 -4.24
N PHE A 150 11.13 -5.94 -3.58
CA PHE A 150 9.94 -6.72 -3.96
C PHE A 150 9.56 -6.58 -5.44
N MET A 151 9.60 -5.37 -6.00
CA MET A 151 9.22 -5.14 -7.40
C MET A 151 10.18 -5.83 -8.38
N GLU A 152 11.47 -5.88 -8.06
CA GLU A 152 12.45 -6.61 -8.86
C GLU A 152 12.27 -8.13 -8.71
N TYR A 153 12.06 -8.62 -7.48
CA TYR A 153 11.67 -10.01 -7.24
C TYR A 153 10.44 -10.39 -8.06
N ARG A 154 9.36 -9.60 -7.96
CA ARG A 154 8.11 -9.83 -8.68
C ARG A 154 8.33 -9.95 -10.19
N ASN A 155 9.11 -9.03 -10.77
CA ASN A 155 9.44 -9.06 -12.20
C ASN A 155 10.21 -10.33 -12.61
N LYS A 156 11.22 -10.72 -11.85
CA LYS A 156 12.03 -11.93 -12.09
C LYS A 156 11.23 -13.22 -11.85
N GLU A 157 10.35 -13.23 -10.86
CA GLU A 157 9.46 -14.35 -10.57
C GLU A 157 8.47 -14.60 -11.73
N LEU A 158 7.85 -13.54 -12.25
CA LEU A 158 6.94 -13.65 -13.41
C LEU A 158 7.63 -14.14 -14.66
N GLN A 159 8.95 -13.94 -14.80
CA GLN A 159 9.77 -14.47 -15.89
C GLN A 159 10.26 -15.89 -15.61
N GLY A 160 9.99 -16.48 -14.44
CA GLY A 160 10.46 -17.81 -14.06
C GLY A 160 11.96 -17.88 -13.78
N ILE A 161 12.60 -16.77 -13.46
CA ILE A 161 14.04 -16.67 -13.17
C ILE A 161 14.34 -17.15 -11.75
N ILE A 162 13.48 -16.83 -10.77
CA ILE A 162 13.65 -17.21 -9.37
C ILE A 162 13.36 -18.70 -9.19
N LYS A 163 14.32 -19.44 -8.66
CA LYS A 163 14.17 -20.88 -8.36
C LYS A 163 13.85 -21.12 -6.90
N GLU A 164 14.41 -20.33 -6.00
CA GLU A 164 14.28 -20.49 -4.54
C GLU A 164 14.02 -19.13 -3.89
N VAL A 165 13.01 -19.07 -3.03
CA VAL A 165 12.76 -17.96 -2.11
C VAL A 165 13.12 -18.44 -0.69
N LYS A 166 13.99 -17.71 0.02
CA LYS A 166 14.53 -18.14 1.31
C LYS A 166 13.85 -17.46 2.49
N LYS A 167 13.71 -16.13 2.43
CA LYS A 167 13.10 -15.31 3.48
C LYS A 167 12.84 -13.90 2.98
N ILE A 168 12.15 -13.11 3.79
CA ILE A 168 12.05 -11.67 3.65
C ILE A 168 12.86 -10.94 4.70
N GLU A 169 13.22 -9.68 4.43
CA GLU A 169 13.84 -8.78 5.39
C GLU A 169 13.27 -7.37 5.27
N TYR A 170 13.00 -6.74 6.41
CA TYR A 170 12.64 -5.33 6.53
C TYR A 170 13.91 -4.51 6.80
N VAL A 171 14.62 -4.17 5.73
CA VAL A 171 15.92 -3.50 5.85
C VAL A 171 15.74 -2.05 6.28
N GLY A 172 16.46 -1.66 7.32
CA GLY A 172 16.52 -0.29 7.84
C GLY A 172 15.43 0.08 8.85
N ILE A 173 14.44 -0.79 9.09
CA ILE A 173 13.31 -0.49 9.98
C ILE A 173 13.72 -0.33 11.44
N ASP A 174 14.75 -1.06 11.88
CA ASP A 174 15.29 -1.04 13.24
C ASP A 174 15.91 0.32 13.64
N LYS A 175 16.25 1.14 12.63
CA LYS A 175 16.84 2.47 12.81
C LYS A 175 15.92 3.60 12.37
N ALA A 176 14.78 3.26 11.80
CA ALA A 176 13.81 4.22 11.31
C ALA A 176 12.93 4.74 12.47
N GLU A 177 12.61 6.01 12.41
CA GLU A 177 11.64 6.63 13.30
C GLU A 177 10.31 6.83 12.57
N VAL A 178 9.21 6.69 13.29
CA VAL A 178 7.87 6.98 12.77
C VAL A 178 7.76 8.46 12.40
N HIS A 179 7.10 8.76 11.30
CA HIS A 179 6.81 10.14 10.95
C HIS A 179 6.05 10.85 12.09
N PRO A 180 6.52 12.01 12.61
CA PRO A 180 6.03 12.61 13.87
C PRO A 180 4.53 12.87 13.92
N LYS A 181 3.90 13.16 12.77
CA LYS A 181 2.46 13.46 12.70
C LYS A 181 1.55 12.22 12.70
N ILE A 182 2.09 11.01 12.62
CA ILE A 182 1.28 9.77 12.54
C ILE A 182 0.55 9.54 13.84
N LYS A 183 1.22 9.64 14.96
CA LYS A 183 0.62 9.45 16.27
C LYS A 183 -0.60 10.37 16.49
N ASP A 184 -0.42 11.66 16.24
CA ASP A 184 -1.52 12.63 16.38
C ASP A 184 -2.65 12.33 15.40
N THR A 185 -2.32 11.89 14.18
CA THR A 185 -3.31 11.56 13.16
C THR A 185 -4.15 10.35 13.58
N LEU A 186 -3.51 9.28 14.04
CA LEU A 186 -4.20 8.08 14.53
C LEU A 186 -5.02 8.35 15.79
N SER A 187 -4.44 9.06 16.77
CA SER A 187 -5.13 9.36 18.04
C SER A 187 -6.36 10.25 17.89
N ASN A 188 -6.42 11.06 16.83
CA ASN A 188 -7.55 11.95 16.53
C ASN A 188 -8.45 11.39 15.40
N SER A 189 -8.35 10.10 15.09
CA SER A 189 -9.18 9.46 14.09
C SER A 189 -10.51 9.00 14.67
N ASP A 190 -11.60 9.32 13.99
CA ASP A 190 -12.93 8.81 14.33
C ASP A 190 -13.03 7.31 13.96
N ALA A 191 -12.31 6.89 12.92
CA ALA A 191 -12.12 5.50 12.53
C ALA A 191 -10.80 5.31 11.81
N ILE A 192 -10.27 4.08 11.86
CA ILE A 192 -9.07 3.66 11.16
C ILE A 192 -9.45 2.54 10.18
N ILE A 193 -9.10 2.69 8.92
CA ILE A 193 -9.35 1.69 7.88
C ILE A 193 -8.03 1.07 7.45
N ILE A 194 -7.88 -0.23 7.65
CA ILE A 194 -6.77 -1.01 7.09
C ILE A 194 -7.21 -1.44 5.69
N GLY A 195 -6.54 -0.92 4.67
CA GLY A 195 -6.87 -1.17 3.28
C GLY A 195 -6.66 -2.64 2.86
N PRO A 196 -7.31 -3.10 1.76
CA PRO A 196 -7.25 -4.48 1.28
C PRO A 196 -5.89 -4.80 0.65
N SER A 197 -4.85 -4.79 1.45
CA SER A 197 -3.47 -4.97 1.03
C SER A 197 -2.82 -6.13 1.74
N ASN A 198 -1.89 -6.78 1.05
CA ASN A 198 -1.16 -7.92 1.60
C ASN A 198 -0.42 -7.53 2.89
N PRO A 199 -0.66 -8.21 4.03
CA PRO A 199 -0.10 -7.83 5.31
C PRO A 199 1.43 -7.75 5.31
N PRO A 200 2.19 -8.81 4.97
CA PRO A 200 3.64 -8.78 5.07
C PRO A 200 4.32 -7.67 4.26
N LEU A 201 3.79 -7.35 3.08
CA LEU A 201 4.40 -6.33 2.23
C LEU A 201 3.97 -4.91 2.59
N ASN A 202 2.69 -4.72 2.96
CA ASN A 202 2.08 -3.40 2.92
C ASN A 202 1.63 -2.88 4.30
N ILE A 203 1.30 -3.76 5.24
CA ILE A 203 0.71 -3.37 6.52
C ILE A 203 1.66 -3.65 7.69
N GLU A 204 2.22 -4.85 7.77
CA GLU A 204 3.17 -5.21 8.82
C GLU A 204 4.38 -4.27 8.92
N PRO A 205 4.95 -3.76 7.80
CA PRO A 205 6.01 -2.78 7.89
C PRO A 205 5.64 -1.54 8.71
N MET A 206 4.37 -1.12 8.66
CA MET A 206 3.88 -0.01 9.48
C MET A 206 3.61 -0.46 10.92
N LEU A 207 3.07 -1.67 11.12
CA LEU A 207 2.82 -2.23 12.45
C LEU A 207 4.11 -2.68 13.17
N ALA A 208 5.22 -2.84 12.47
CA ALA A 208 6.54 -3.08 13.07
C ALA A 208 7.03 -1.88 13.89
N PHE A 209 6.51 -0.69 13.64
CA PHE A 209 6.66 0.43 14.54
C PHE A 209 5.69 0.29 15.72
N GLU A 210 6.21 -0.08 16.89
CA GLU A 210 5.40 -0.23 18.11
C GLU A 210 4.56 1.02 18.42
N GLU A 211 5.06 2.21 18.07
CA GLU A 211 4.31 3.46 18.26
C GLU A 211 3.04 3.50 17.42
N ILE A 212 3.07 3.04 16.17
CA ILE A 212 1.88 2.95 15.31
C ILE A 212 0.90 1.94 15.88
N LYS A 213 1.38 0.71 16.15
CA LYS A 213 0.58 -0.37 16.69
C LYS A 213 -0.12 0.04 17.99
N ASN A 214 0.67 0.49 18.98
CA ASN A 214 0.15 0.94 20.29
C ASN A 214 -0.83 2.12 20.17
N THR A 215 -0.66 2.98 19.15
CA THR A 215 -1.57 4.11 18.95
C THR A 215 -2.90 3.64 18.35
N ILE A 216 -2.88 2.68 17.44
CA ILE A 216 -4.10 2.04 16.90
C ILE A 216 -4.86 1.33 18.02
N GLU A 217 -4.20 0.50 18.83
CA GLU A 217 -4.79 -0.23 19.97
C GLU A 217 -5.47 0.69 21.01
N LYS A 218 -4.93 1.91 21.18
CA LYS A 218 -5.43 2.91 22.14
C LYS A 218 -6.36 3.93 21.47
N SER A 219 -6.53 3.88 20.17
CA SER A 219 -7.47 4.77 19.49
C SER A 219 -8.89 4.43 19.96
N GLY A 220 -9.70 5.43 20.25
CA GLY A 220 -11.11 5.18 20.56
C GLY A 220 -11.98 5.00 19.34
N GLY A 221 -11.40 4.96 18.13
CA GLY A 221 -12.09 4.81 16.87
C GLY A 221 -12.22 3.35 16.45
N ASN A 222 -13.27 3.02 15.69
CA ASN A 222 -13.48 1.70 15.12
C ASN A 222 -12.36 1.37 14.12
N VAL A 223 -11.69 0.23 14.27
CA VAL A 223 -10.67 -0.27 13.33
C VAL A 223 -11.30 -1.25 12.37
N ILE A 224 -11.47 -0.82 11.14
CA ILE A 224 -12.10 -1.59 10.06
C ILE A 224 -11.01 -2.13 9.14
N ALA A 225 -10.90 -3.44 9.01
CA ALA A 225 -10.01 -4.07 8.02
C ALA A 225 -10.80 -4.62 6.84
N ILE A 226 -10.23 -4.51 5.64
CA ILE A 226 -10.79 -5.08 4.42
C ILE A 226 -9.89 -6.23 3.98
N SER A 227 -10.47 -7.42 3.77
CA SER A 227 -9.75 -8.61 3.36
C SER A 227 -8.94 -8.40 2.06
N PRO A 228 -7.67 -8.81 2.03
CA PRO A 228 -6.85 -8.81 0.81
C PRO A 228 -6.97 -10.11 0.01
N VAL A 229 -7.78 -11.07 0.45
CA VAL A 229 -7.94 -12.38 -0.21
C VAL A 229 -9.34 -12.59 -0.77
N LEU A 230 -9.46 -13.49 -1.71
CA LEU A 230 -10.67 -13.85 -2.43
C LEU A 230 -10.78 -15.38 -2.48
N GLY A 231 -11.42 -16.00 -1.48
CA GLY A 231 -11.62 -17.45 -1.44
C GLY A 231 -10.30 -18.22 -1.40
N ASP A 232 -9.51 -18.02 -0.36
CA ASP A 232 -8.21 -18.68 -0.16
C ASP A 232 -7.17 -18.42 -1.29
N GLU A 233 -7.40 -17.42 -2.12
CA GLU A 233 -6.50 -17.06 -3.22
C GLU A 233 -5.94 -15.65 -3.01
N PRO A 234 -4.61 -15.50 -2.82
CA PRO A 234 -3.97 -14.20 -2.87
C PRO A 234 -4.09 -13.58 -4.28
N ILE A 235 -4.29 -12.29 -4.31
CA ILE A 235 -4.56 -11.55 -5.56
C ILE A 235 -3.36 -11.55 -6.53
N ASP A 236 -2.13 -11.85 -6.07
CA ASP A 236 -0.90 -11.80 -6.87
C ASP A 236 -0.06 -13.10 -6.66
N ARG A 237 0.23 -13.81 -7.77
CA ARG A 237 0.99 -15.06 -7.76
C ARG A 237 2.40 -14.94 -7.14
N PRO A 238 3.24 -13.93 -7.47
CA PRO A 238 4.53 -13.75 -6.82
C PRO A 238 4.43 -13.57 -5.30
N MET A 239 3.39 -12.89 -4.84
CA MET A 239 3.13 -12.72 -3.41
C MET A 239 2.69 -14.04 -2.76
N ARG A 240 1.85 -14.83 -3.43
CA ARG A 240 1.44 -16.15 -2.95
C ARG A 240 2.66 -17.02 -2.67
N ARG A 241 3.57 -17.12 -3.64
CA ARG A 241 4.80 -17.90 -3.48
C ARG A 241 5.64 -17.40 -2.30
N LEU A 242 5.76 -16.08 -2.15
CA LEU A 242 6.47 -15.48 -1.03
C LEU A 242 5.85 -15.85 0.32
N MET A 243 4.52 -15.79 0.42
CA MET A 243 3.79 -16.14 1.63
C MET A 243 3.99 -17.63 1.98
N GLU A 244 3.82 -18.52 1.01
CA GLU A 244 3.94 -19.97 1.21
C GLU A 244 5.39 -20.40 1.51
N GLU A 245 6.39 -19.95 0.72
CA GLU A 245 7.77 -20.44 0.80
C GLU A 245 8.64 -19.71 1.83
N ALA A 246 8.45 -18.40 2.01
CA ALA A 246 9.32 -17.58 2.87
C ALA A 246 8.71 -17.24 4.23
N LEU A 247 7.38 -17.23 4.34
CA LEU A 247 6.67 -16.79 5.53
C LEU A 247 5.85 -17.92 6.18
N GLU A 248 5.68 -19.04 5.48
CA GLU A 248 4.85 -20.18 5.93
C GLU A 248 3.41 -19.77 6.25
N ILE A 249 2.89 -18.74 5.55
CA ILE A 249 1.55 -18.20 5.72
C ILE A 249 0.64 -18.81 4.66
N GLY A 250 -0.48 -19.38 5.09
CA GLY A 250 -1.54 -19.83 4.18
C GLY A 250 -2.26 -18.67 3.49
N PRO A 251 -2.98 -18.94 2.40
CA PRO A 251 -3.73 -17.91 1.68
C PRO A 251 -5.10 -17.60 2.29
N SER A 252 -5.51 -18.32 3.33
CA SER A 252 -6.83 -18.19 3.95
C SER A 252 -6.97 -16.86 4.69
N ILE A 253 -8.18 -16.32 4.74
CA ILE A 253 -8.49 -15.16 5.59
C ILE A 253 -8.19 -15.43 7.06
N LEU A 254 -8.27 -16.67 7.52
CA LEU A 254 -7.91 -17.05 8.89
C LEU A 254 -6.41 -16.87 9.15
N ASP A 255 -5.56 -17.23 8.18
CA ASP A 255 -4.11 -17.03 8.29
C ASP A 255 -3.77 -15.53 8.25
N ILE A 256 -4.49 -14.77 7.41
CA ILE A 256 -4.29 -13.33 7.25
C ILE A 256 -4.61 -12.54 8.53
N VAL A 257 -5.67 -12.86 9.25
CA VAL A 257 -6.07 -12.12 10.46
C VAL A 257 -5.09 -12.31 11.62
N GLU A 258 -4.29 -13.38 11.62
CA GLU A 258 -3.23 -13.59 12.61
C GLU A 258 -2.14 -12.51 12.56
N HIS A 259 -2.02 -11.79 11.41
CA HIS A 259 -1.12 -10.65 11.24
C HIS A 259 -1.64 -9.35 11.88
N TYR A 260 -2.89 -9.35 12.38
CA TYR A 260 -3.53 -8.19 13.03
C TYR A 260 -4.00 -8.50 14.46
N PRO A 261 -3.19 -9.11 15.33
CA PRO A 261 -3.65 -9.64 16.61
C PRO A 261 -4.29 -8.54 17.48
N GLY A 262 -5.60 -8.66 17.71
CA GLY A 262 -6.35 -7.76 18.59
C GLY A 262 -6.50 -6.32 18.09
N LEU A 263 -6.20 -6.04 16.82
CA LEU A 263 -6.27 -4.68 16.25
C LEU A 263 -7.59 -4.38 15.54
N ILE A 264 -8.32 -5.40 15.09
CA ILE A 264 -9.48 -5.24 14.22
C ILE A 264 -10.76 -5.38 15.03
N ASP A 265 -11.63 -4.37 14.96
CA ASP A 265 -12.98 -4.42 15.50
C ASP A 265 -13.97 -4.98 14.45
N THR A 266 -13.88 -4.51 13.21
CA THR A 266 -14.75 -4.92 12.10
C THR A 266 -13.91 -5.45 10.94
N LEU A 267 -14.19 -6.67 10.47
CA LEU A 267 -13.54 -7.28 9.31
C LEU A 267 -14.54 -7.44 8.15
N ILE A 268 -14.18 -6.89 6.99
CA ILE A 268 -14.95 -7.05 5.76
C ILE A 268 -14.29 -8.13 4.91
N ILE A 269 -15.01 -9.23 4.64
CA ILE A 269 -14.54 -10.38 3.87
C ILE A 269 -15.33 -10.56 2.56
N ASP A 270 -14.73 -11.27 1.60
CA ASP A 270 -15.43 -11.61 0.34
C ASP A 270 -16.54 -12.63 0.58
N GLU A 271 -17.53 -12.62 -0.29
CA GLU A 271 -18.65 -13.60 -0.29
C GLU A 271 -18.14 -15.05 -0.41
N SER A 272 -16.99 -15.27 -1.03
CA SER A 272 -16.35 -16.59 -1.14
C SER A 272 -15.75 -17.08 0.19
N ASP A 273 -15.51 -16.20 1.14
CA ASP A 273 -14.94 -16.50 2.46
C ASP A 273 -16.01 -16.60 3.57
N ASP A 274 -17.31 -16.53 3.23
CA ASP A 274 -18.44 -16.58 4.18
C ASP A 274 -18.38 -17.82 5.11
N VAL A 275 -17.84 -18.92 4.63
CA VAL A 275 -17.62 -20.16 5.42
C VAL A 275 -16.77 -19.92 6.68
N HIS A 276 -15.93 -18.89 6.71
CA HIS A 276 -15.06 -18.57 7.83
C HIS A 276 -15.67 -17.56 8.81
N LYS A 277 -16.85 -17.00 8.51
CA LYS A 277 -17.49 -15.94 9.30
C LYS A 277 -17.63 -16.29 10.78
N GLU A 278 -18.24 -17.41 11.11
CA GLU A 278 -18.47 -17.82 12.50
C GLU A 278 -17.15 -17.91 13.29
N LYS A 279 -16.11 -18.47 12.68
CA LYS A 279 -14.80 -18.60 13.34
C LYS A 279 -14.12 -17.24 13.56
N LEU A 280 -14.27 -16.31 12.62
CA LEU A 280 -13.76 -14.95 12.75
C LEU A 280 -14.51 -14.15 13.84
N GLU A 281 -15.84 -14.36 13.96
CA GLU A 281 -16.66 -13.76 15.02
C GLU A 281 -16.28 -14.33 16.40
N GLU A 282 -15.96 -15.64 16.50
CA GLU A 282 -15.41 -16.25 17.73
C GLU A 282 -14.06 -15.66 18.14
N MET A 283 -13.28 -15.10 17.20
CA MET A 283 -12.04 -14.37 17.50
C MET A 283 -12.29 -12.94 18.00
N GLY A 284 -13.55 -12.50 18.08
CA GLY A 284 -13.97 -11.22 18.68
C GLY A 284 -14.16 -10.08 17.67
N MET A 285 -14.17 -10.33 16.38
CA MET A 285 -14.40 -9.33 15.35
C MET A 285 -15.88 -9.29 14.93
N GLU A 286 -16.40 -8.11 14.59
CA GLU A 286 -17.62 -8.02 13.79
C GLU A 286 -17.27 -8.37 12.32
N VAL A 287 -18.02 -9.29 11.69
CA VAL A 287 -17.72 -9.75 10.32
C VAL A 287 -18.80 -9.38 9.34
N ILE A 288 -18.42 -8.60 8.32
CA ILE A 288 -19.30 -8.19 7.23
C ILE A 288 -18.91 -8.94 5.95
N VAL A 289 -19.87 -9.68 5.38
CA VAL A 289 -19.67 -10.43 4.14
C VAL A 289 -20.21 -9.61 2.97
N THR A 290 -19.32 -9.31 2.02
CA THR A 290 -19.67 -8.61 0.77
C THR A 290 -18.57 -8.84 -0.26
N THR A 291 -18.80 -8.47 -1.53
CA THR A 291 -17.70 -8.51 -2.49
C THR A 291 -16.59 -7.50 -2.14
N VAL A 292 -15.36 -7.98 -1.99
CA VAL A 292 -14.15 -7.14 -1.87
C VAL A 292 -13.40 -7.01 -3.20
N LYS A 293 -13.97 -7.51 -4.29
CA LYS A 293 -13.42 -7.41 -5.65
C LYS A 293 -13.41 -5.96 -6.12
N LEU A 294 -12.23 -5.43 -6.47
CA LEU A 294 -12.03 -4.04 -6.87
C LEU A 294 -11.84 -3.85 -8.39
N ASN A 295 -12.23 -4.86 -9.17
CA ASN A 295 -12.04 -4.91 -10.62
C ASN A 295 -13.01 -4.02 -11.42
N SER A 296 -14.14 -3.63 -10.85
CA SER A 296 -15.10 -2.71 -11.45
C SER A 296 -15.30 -1.48 -10.59
N GLN A 297 -15.69 -0.36 -11.21
CA GLN A 297 -16.04 0.87 -10.49
C GLN A 297 -17.23 0.66 -9.56
N GLU A 298 -18.22 -0.10 -10.00
CA GLU A 298 -19.42 -0.43 -9.21
C GLU A 298 -19.04 -1.13 -7.91
N ASN A 299 -18.17 -2.15 -7.96
CA ASN A 299 -17.73 -2.86 -6.78
C ASN A 299 -16.94 -1.96 -5.83
N ARG A 300 -16.07 -1.07 -6.36
CA ARG A 300 -15.31 -0.12 -5.55
C ARG A 300 -16.23 0.86 -4.80
N ILE A 301 -17.29 1.35 -5.48
CA ILE A 301 -18.29 2.23 -4.87
C ILE A 301 -19.10 1.45 -3.84
N LYS A 302 -19.59 0.24 -4.15
CA LYS A 302 -20.36 -0.60 -3.23
C LYS A 302 -19.60 -0.87 -1.92
N LEU A 303 -18.31 -1.23 -2.03
CA LEU A 303 -17.47 -1.46 -0.85
C LEU A 303 -17.28 -0.17 -0.05
N ALA A 304 -17.06 0.95 -0.72
CA ALA A 304 -16.92 2.26 -0.07
C ALA A 304 -18.21 2.72 0.62
N GLU A 305 -19.40 2.42 0.07
CA GLU A 305 -20.68 2.70 0.72
C GLU A 305 -20.87 1.87 2.00
N ILE A 306 -20.44 0.61 1.99
CA ILE A 306 -20.49 -0.25 3.19
C ILE A 306 -19.59 0.34 4.27
N VAL A 307 -18.34 0.65 3.92
CA VAL A 307 -17.41 1.29 4.86
C VAL A 307 -17.97 2.61 5.37
N SER A 308 -18.54 3.45 4.50
CA SER A 308 -19.11 4.75 4.93
C SER A 308 -20.23 4.59 5.96
N ARG A 309 -21.07 3.57 5.84
CA ARG A 309 -22.14 3.30 6.83
C ARG A 309 -21.59 2.92 8.20
N LEU A 310 -20.46 2.19 8.24
CA LEU A 310 -19.78 1.83 9.48
C LEU A 310 -19.12 3.03 10.17
N LEU A 311 -18.90 4.12 9.44
CA LEU A 311 -18.33 5.36 9.98
C LEU A 311 -19.39 6.27 10.61
N ASP A 312 -20.67 6.05 10.30
CA ASP A 312 -21.81 6.85 10.79
C ASP A 312 -22.46 6.22 12.04
N THR A 313 -22.01 5.04 12.47
CA THR A 313 -22.45 4.33 13.67
C THR A 313 -21.52 4.60 14.84
#